data_54b7a7521260ef80458ece2f9421e86e
#
_entry.id   54b7a7521260ef80458ece2f9421e86e
#
_cell.length_a   1.000
_cell.length_b   1.000
_cell.length_c   1.000
_cell.angle_alpha   90.00
_cell.angle_beta   90.00
_cell.angle_gamma   90.00
#
_symmetry.space_group_name_H-M   'P 1'
#
loop_
_entity.id
_entity.type
_entity.pdbx_description
1 polymer ?
#
loop_
_entity_poly.entity_id
_entity_poly.type
_entity_poly.pdbx_seq_one_letter_code
_entity_poly.pdbx_strand_id
1 'polypeptide(L)'
;NSDCIRSFVPAGCPPEIQKWTTKPFEEVNQTYKNTNIKNFLHTYQEVQYLYSRMMYVSLIVSQSRGDKIRKKTAREFLWKAQTQESYWFLGDAGVGCEQIRGNAYKNLLSSEKIVRETSKTLTDSALSFDYDMDGRKEYIIHQNEYNAFVSQCGGMIFELDLISNSKNYCDTMRRLSEFDGVTDPYP
;
A
#
# COMPACT_ATOMS: atom_id res chain seq x y z
N ASN A 1 23.90 -6.35 -3.51
CA ASN A 1 23.12 -5.41 -2.71
C ASN A 1 22.38 -6.08 -1.55
N SER A 2 22.96 -7.15 -0.99
CA SER A 2 22.46 -7.85 0.18
C SER A 2 22.40 -6.98 1.45
N ASP A 3 23.30 -6.01 1.53
CA ASP A 3 23.38 -5.10 2.69
C ASP A 3 22.22 -4.11 2.75
N CYS A 4 21.61 -3.80 1.61
CA CYS A 4 20.45 -2.90 1.56
C CYS A 4 19.18 -3.54 2.17
N ILE A 5 19.01 -4.86 2.01
CA ILE A 5 17.87 -5.58 2.60
C ILE A 5 18.05 -5.72 4.11
N ARG A 6 19.27 -5.99 4.58
CA ARG A 6 19.58 -6.12 6.01
C ARG A 6 19.35 -4.82 6.80
N SER A 7 19.51 -3.66 6.17
CA SER A 7 19.31 -2.37 6.81
C SER A 7 17.83 -1.99 6.97
N PHE A 8 16.91 -2.71 6.31
CA PHE A 8 15.48 -2.40 6.29
C PHE A 8 14.62 -3.25 7.22
N VAL A 9 15.19 -4.24 7.91
CA VAL A 9 14.42 -5.10 8.81
C VAL A 9 14.49 -4.57 10.24
N PRO A 10 13.40 -4.01 10.76
CA PRO A 10 13.37 -3.52 12.13
C PRO A 10 13.48 -4.67 13.13
N ALA A 11 14.00 -4.38 14.32
CA ALA A 11 13.85 -5.26 15.46
C ALA A 11 12.35 -5.45 15.76
N GLY A 12 11.89 -6.70 15.90
CA GLY A 12 10.47 -7.01 16.12
C GLY A 12 9.72 -7.53 14.90
N CYS A 13 10.38 -7.72 13.77
CA CYS A 13 9.83 -8.38 12.61
C CYS A 13 9.38 -9.81 12.90
N PRO A 14 8.28 -10.31 12.30
CA PRO A 14 7.88 -11.71 12.41
C PRO A 14 9.01 -12.68 12.09
N PRO A 15 9.04 -13.88 12.71
CA PRO A 15 10.13 -14.84 12.58
C PRO A 15 10.42 -15.24 11.13
N GLU A 16 9.40 -15.33 10.27
CA GLU A 16 9.56 -15.64 8.84
C GLU A 16 10.36 -14.56 8.11
N ILE A 17 10.09 -13.30 8.40
CA ILE A 17 10.80 -12.18 7.77
C ILE A 17 12.19 -12.03 8.38
N GLN A 18 12.35 -12.29 9.68
CA GLN A 18 13.67 -12.33 10.30
C GLN A 18 14.56 -13.42 9.68
N LYS A 19 13.97 -14.58 9.34
CA LYS A 19 14.70 -15.65 8.62
C LYS A 19 15.21 -15.19 7.26
N TRP A 20 14.48 -14.34 6.55
CA TRP A 20 14.93 -13.78 5.29
C TRP A 20 16.16 -12.89 5.42
N THR A 21 16.25 -12.16 6.52
CA THR A 21 17.29 -11.16 6.74
C THR A 21 18.50 -11.70 7.49
N THR A 22 18.34 -12.78 8.24
CA THR A 22 19.44 -13.43 8.96
C THR A 22 20.12 -14.53 8.16
N LYS A 23 19.47 -15.05 7.11
CA LYS A 23 20.10 -16.04 6.21
C LYS A 23 21.10 -15.36 5.29
N PRO A 24 22.23 -16.03 4.95
CA PRO A 24 23.09 -15.59 3.86
C PRO A 24 22.29 -15.38 2.57
N PHE A 25 22.65 -14.37 1.80
CA PHE A 25 21.93 -13.99 0.58
C PHE A 25 21.76 -15.16 -0.41
N GLU A 26 22.79 -16.03 -0.51
CA GLU A 26 22.75 -17.22 -1.37
C GLU A 26 21.68 -18.23 -0.91
N GLU A 27 21.53 -18.43 0.38
CA GLU A 27 20.52 -19.35 0.94
C GLU A 27 19.10 -18.82 0.76
N VAL A 28 18.92 -17.51 0.96
CA VAL A 28 17.66 -16.81 0.69
C VAL A 28 17.33 -16.85 -0.80
N ASN A 29 18.32 -16.67 -1.68
CA ASN A 29 18.12 -16.68 -3.12
C ASN A 29 17.81 -18.09 -3.67
N GLN A 30 18.30 -19.15 -3.04
CA GLN A 30 17.95 -20.53 -3.39
C GLN A 30 16.53 -20.92 -2.94
N THR A 31 16.09 -20.42 -1.78
CA THR A 31 14.78 -20.75 -1.22
C THR A 31 13.66 -19.91 -1.87
N TYR A 32 13.95 -18.67 -2.19
CA TYR A 32 13.00 -17.71 -2.78
C TYR A 32 13.62 -17.14 -4.05
N LYS A 33 13.52 -17.84 -5.17
CA LYS A 33 14.02 -17.37 -6.46
C LYS A 33 13.73 -15.88 -6.66
N ASN A 34 14.75 -15.04 -6.48
CA ASN A 34 14.68 -13.58 -6.55
C ASN A 34 13.99 -12.89 -5.36
N THR A 35 14.63 -12.88 -4.20
CA THR A 35 14.20 -12.06 -3.05
C THR A 35 14.43 -10.58 -3.34
N ASN A 36 13.51 -9.98 -4.03
CA ASN A 36 13.42 -8.55 -4.24
C ASN A 36 12.10 -8.04 -3.64
N ILE A 37 11.92 -6.74 -3.59
CA ILE A 37 10.70 -6.13 -3.08
C ILE A 37 9.43 -6.64 -3.78
N LYS A 38 9.50 -7.01 -5.06
CA LYS A 38 8.37 -7.59 -5.78
C LYS A 38 7.91 -8.90 -5.17
N ASN A 39 8.83 -9.82 -4.88
CA ASN A 39 8.50 -11.10 -4.28
C ASN A 39 7.92 -10.94 -2.87
N PHE A 40 8.43 -9.97 -2.11
CA PHE A 40 7.85 -9.61 -0.82
C PHE A 40 6.40 -9.13 -0.97
N LEU A 41 6.14 -8.20 -1.87
CA LEU A 41 4.79 -7.68 -2.13
C LEU A 41 3.85 -8.78 -2.65
N HIS A 42 4.32 -9.68 -3.53
CA HIS A 42 3.50 -10.80 -4.00
C HIS A 42 3.16 -11.81 -2.90
N THR A 43 4.02 -11.95 -1.91
CA THR A 43 3.76 -12.83 -0.76
C THR A 43 2.70 -12.23 0.16
N TYR A 44 2.73 -10.91 0.35
CA TYR A 44 1.86 -10.18 1.27
C TYR A 44 0.95 -9.22 0.51
N GLN A 45 -0.20 -9.74 0.07
CA GLN A 45 -1.12 -9.05 -0.83
C GLN A 45 -1.69 -7.75 -0.23
N GLU A 46 -1.92 -7.71 1.07
CA GLU A 46 -2.41 -6.53 1.77
C GLU A 46 -1.38 -5.39 1.75
N VAL A 47 -0.11 -5.72 1.90
CA VAL A 47 0.99 -4.76 1.74
C VAL A 47 1.09 -4.31 0.29
N GLN A 48 0.90 -5.23 -0.65
CA GLN A 48 0.93 -4.92 -2.08
C GLN A 48 -0.17 -3.91 -2.46
N TYR A 49 -1.38 -4.08 -1.98
CA TYR A 49 -2.46 -3.14 -2.25
C TYR A 49 -2.16 -1.75 -1.71
N LEU A 50 -1.72 -1.65 -0.46
CA LEU A 50 -1.32 -0.36 0.13
C LEU A 50 -0.14 0.27 -0.62
N TYR A 51 0.85 -0.54 -1.03
CA TYR A 51 1.98 -0.09 -1.82
C TYR A 51 1.55 0.41 -3.20
N SER A 52 0.69 -0.32 -3.89
CA SER A 52 0.15 0.07 -5.20
C SER A 52 -0.65 1.37 -5.08
N ARG A 53 -1.42 1.51 -3.99
CA ARG A 53 -2.12 2.76 -3.69
C ARG A 53 -1.17 3.94 -3.51
N MET A 54 -0.11 3.74 -2.77
CA MET A 54 0.93 4.76 -2.57
C MET A 54 1.60 5.15 -3.89
N MET A 55 1.93 4.17 -4.73
CA MET A 55 2.52 4.42 -6.06
C MET A 55 1.56 5.19 -6.96
N TYR A 56 0.29 4.81 -6.97
CA TYR A 56 -0.74 5.50 -7.75
C TYR A 56 -0.89 6.97 -7.31
N VAL A 57 -1.02 7.22 -5.99
CA VAL A 57 -1.10 8.58 -5.45
C VAL A 57 0.18 9.38 -5.76
N SER A 58 1.35 8.75 -5.67
CA SER A 58 2.62 9.39 -6.06
C SER A 58 2.62 9.83 -7.52
N LEU A 59 2.09 9.00 -8.41
CA LEU A 59 1.97 9.30 -9.83
C LEU A 59 1.06 10.52 -10.06
N ILE A 60 -0.15 10.51 -9.51
CA ILE A 60 -1.10 11.62 -9.71
C ILE A 60 -0.59 12.93 -9.09
N VAL A 61 0.07 12.89 -7.93
CA VAL A 61 0.70 14.06 -7.30
C VAL A 61 1.84 14.60 -8.18
N SER A 62 2.66 13.73 -8.75
CA SER A 62 3.76 14.14 -9.63
C SER A 62 3.26 14.82 -10.90
N GLN A 63 2.21 14.27 -11.50
CA GLN A 63 1.60 14.77 -12.74
C GLN A 63 0.67 15.97 -12.53
N SER A 64 0.25 16.24 -11.29
CA SER A 64 -0.66 17.36 -11.01
C SER A 64 -0.08 18.69 -11.48
N ARG A 65 -0.87 19.42 -12.26
CA ARG A 65 -0.58 20.78 -12.70
C ARG A 65 -1.45 21.72 -11.85
N GLY A 66 -0.85 22.71 -11.22
CA GLY A 66 -1.63 23.63 -10.39
C GLY A 66 -0.78 24.43 -9.41
N ASP A 67 -1.43 24.97 -8.40
CA ASP A 67 -0.81 25.79 -7.37
C ASP A 67 0.32 25.04 -6.64
N LYS A 68 1.47 25.68 -6.55
CA LYS A 68 2.67 25.14 -5.89
C LYS A 68 2.41 24.81 -4.41
N ILE A 69 1.57 25.61 -3.73
CA ILE A 69 1.25 25.43 -2.30
C ILE A 69 0.44 24.14 -2.14
N ARG A 70 -0.64 23.97 -2.91
CA ARG A 70 -1.47 22.76 -2.88
C ARG A 70 -0.67 21.52 -3.24
N LYS A 71 0.18 21.59 -4.26
CA LYS A 71 1.07 20.48 -4.64
C LYS A 71 2.05 20.13 -3.53
N LYS A 72 2.58 21.12 -2.81
CA LYS A 72 3.45 20.88 -1.64
C LYS A 72 2.67 20.18 -0.54
N THR A 73 1.48 20.64 -0.20
CA THR A 73 0.63 20.02 0.83
C THR A 73 0.24 18.58 0.47
N ALA A 74 -0.15 18.32 -0.79
CA ALA A 74 -0.41 16.96 -1.26
C ALA A 74 0.82 16.04 -1.10
N ARG A 75 2.01 16.56 -1.42
CA ARG A 75 3.26 15.82 -1.26
C ARG A 75 3.61 15.54 0.20
N GLU A 76 3.31 16.47 1.12
CA GLU A 76 3.52 16.28 2.55
C GLU A 76 2.62 15.16 3.10
N PHE A 77 1.36 15.06 2.66
CA PHE A 77 0.50 13.92 2.99
C PHE A 77 1.03 12.62 2.40
N LEU A 78 1.46 12.62 1.14
CA LEU A 78 2.07 11.44 0.52
C LEU A 78 3.30 10.96 1.33
N TRP A 79 4.18 11.85 1.74
CA TRP A 79 5.35 11.50 2.55
C TRP A 79 4.99 10.92 3.91
N LYS A 80 3.93 11.42 4.55
CA LYS A 80 3.42 10.83 5.80
C LYS A 80 2.89 9.40 5.59
N ALA A 81 2.35 9.11 4.42
CA ALA A 81 1.91 7.75 4.09
C ALA A 81 3.06 6.82 3.69
N GLN A 82 4.23 7.34 3.36
CA GLN A 82 5.42 6.56 2.97
C GLN A 82 6.30 6.14 4.15
N THR A 83 5.78 6.24 5.38
CA THR A 83 6.52 5.76 6.55
C THR A 83 6.69 4.24 6.50
N GLN A 84 7.86 3.76 6.86
CA GLN A 84 8.22 2.34 6.82
C GLN A 84 7.22 1.47 7.60
N GLU A 85 6.74 1.95 8.73
CA GLU A 85 5.80 1.23 9.60
C GLU A 85 4.52 0.79 8.87
N SER A 86 4.07 1.56 7.89
CA SER A 86 2.86 1.25 7.12
C SER A 86 3.01 0.08 6.16
N TYR A 87 4.25 -0.32 5.81
CA TYR A 87 4.55 -1.34 4.81
C TYR A 87 5.32 -2.52 5.37
N TRP A 88 5.54 -2.56 6.66
CA TRP A 88 6.39 -3.57 7.28
C TRP A 88 5.76 -4.13 8.55
N PHE A 89 6.17 -5.35 8.91
CA PHE A 89 5.74 -6.00 10.14
C PHE A 89 6.63 -5.58 11.30
N LEU A 90 6.05 -5.02 12.34
CA LEU A 90 6.74 -4.50 13.53
C LEU A 90 6.19 -5.12 14.83
N GLY A 91 5.91 -6.42 14.83
CA GLY A 91 5.22 -7.05 15.96
C GLY A 91 3.81 -6.47 16.10
N ASP A 92 3.49 -5.94 17.28
CA ASP A 92 2.18 -5.34 17.60
C ASP A 92 1.90 -4.02 16.85
N ALA A 93 2.90 -3.53 16.12
CA ALA A 93 2.80 -2.35 15.27
C ALA A 93 3.04 -2.75 13.81
N GLY A 94 2.96 -1.79 12.90
CA GLY A 94 3.23 -2.03 11.49
C GLY A 94 1.98 -2.35 10.69
N VAL A 95 2.15 -2.97 9.53
CA VAL A 95 1.06 -3.20 8.56
C VAL A 95 -0.07 -4.09 9.11
N GLY A 96 0.22 -4.96 10.06
CA GLY A 96 -0.79 -5.77 10.76
C GLY A 96 -1.75 -4.95 11.64
N CYS A 97 -1.36 -3.75 12.04
CA CYS A 97 -2.16 -2.86 12.87
C CYS A 97 -3.12 -2.02 12.02
N GLU A 98 -4.44 -2.14 12.24
CA GLU A 98 -5.47 -1.39 11.53
C GLU A 98 -5.23 0.13 11.61
N GLN A 99 -4.84 0.64 12.76
CA GLN A 99 -4.62 2.07 12.95
C GLN A 99 -3.47 2.60 12.07
N ILE A 100 -2.39 1.83 11.91
CA ILE A 100 -1.24 2.22 11.11
C ILE A 100 -1.61 2.18 9.63
N ARG A 101 -2.25 1.10 9.16
CA ARG A 101 -2.77 1.02 7.78
C ARG A 101 -3.78 2.12 7.50
N GLY A 102 -4.77 2.29 8.39
CA GLY A 102 -5.79 3.33 8.27
C GLY A 102 -5.20 4.74 8.23
N ASN A 103 -4.14 5.02 8.99
CA ASN A 103 -3.43 6.30 8.92
C ASN A 103 -2.71 6.48 7.57
N ALA A 104 -2.12 5.42 7.03
CA ALA A 104 -1.51 5.48 5.69
C ALA A 104 -2.58 5.77 4.62
N TYR A 105 -3.68 5.03 4.59
CA TYR A 105 -4.81 5.29 3.68
C TYR A 105 -5.37 6.70 3.85
N LYS A 106 -5.57 7.14 5.07
CA LYS A 106 -6.03 8.51 5.36
C LYS A 106 -5.13 9.58 4.74
N ASN A 107 -3.82 9.42 4.87
CA ASN A 107 -2.87 10.35 4.28
C ASN A 107 -2.85 10.26 2.75
N LEU A 108 -2.93 9.06 2.17
CA LEU A 108 -3.02 8.87 0.72
C LEU A 108 -4.27 9.53 0.14
N LEU A 109 -5.42 9.28 0.75
CA LEU A 109 -6.70 9.87 0.33
C LEU A 109 -6.74 11.38 0.51
N SER A 110 -6.15 11.91 1.59
CA SER A 110 -6.01 13.37 1.78
C SER A 110 -5.12 13.99 0.71
N SER A 111 -4.05 13.33 0.32
CA SER A 111 -3.19 13.76 -0.79
C SER A 111 -3.95 13.77 -2.12
N GLU A 112 -4.66 12.70 -2.42
CA GLU A 112 -5.48 12.58 -3.65
C GLU A 112 -6.59 13.63 -3.68
N LYS A 113 -7.30 13.86 -2.57
CA LYS A 113 -8.34 14.88 -2.48
C LYS A 113 -7.84 16.25 -2.92
N ILE A 114 -6.66 16.67 -2.46
CA ILE A 114 -6.04 17.95 -2.86
C ILE A 114 -5.76 17.98 -4.36
N VAL A 115 -5.28 16.87 -4.93
CA VAL A 115 -5.03 16.77 -6.38
C VAL A 115 -6.33 16.88 -7.16
N ARG A 116 -7.40 16.22 -6.72
CA ARG A 116 -8.73 16.26 -7.37
C ARG A 116 -9.33 17.66 -7.36
N GLU A 117 -9.24 18.35 -6.24
CA GLU A 117 -9.71 19.75 -6.12
C GLU A 117 -8.98 20.70 -7.07
N THR A 118 -7.76 20.34 -7.46
CA THR A 118 -6.91 21.16 -8.33
C THR A 118 -7.08 20.80 -9.80
N SER A 119 -7.30 19.53 -10.09
CA SER A 119 -7.48 19.04 -11.46
C SER A 119 -8.80 18.27 -11.56
N LYS A 120 -9.76 18.81 -12.28
CA LYS A 120 -11.08 18.17 -12.51
C LYS A 120 -11.01 16.85 -13.32
N THR A 121 -9.81 16.39 -13.64
CA THR A 121 -9.58 15.25 -14.55
C THR A 121 -9.74 13.88 -13.90
N LEU A 122 -9.80 13.79 -12.58
CA LEU A 122 -9.91 12.52 -11.85
C LEU A 122 -11.33 12.21 -11.35
N THR A 123 -12.31 13.01 -11.74
CA THR A 123 -13.70 12.79 -11.36
C THR A 123 -14.45 12.10 -12.49
N ASP A 124 -15.37 11.20 -12.14
CA ASP A 124 -16.24 10.49 -13.08
C ASP A 124 -15.48 9.72 -14.18
N SER A 125 -14.50 8.94 -13.76
CA SER A 125 -13.67 8.16 -14.68
C SER A 125 -13.61 6.69 -14.28
N ALA A 126 -13.51 5.84 -15.31
CA ALA A 126 -13.20 4.42 -15.14
C ALA A 126 -11.92 4.11 -15.92
N LEU A 127 -10.94 3.55 -15.22
CA LEU A 127 -9.64 3.17 -15.75
C LEU A 127 -9.48 1.66 -15.66
N SER A 128 -8.71 1.07 -16.57
CA SER A 128 -8.34 -0.35 -16.48
C SER A 128 -6.87 -0.50 -16.80
N PHE A 129 -6.10 -0.93 -15.80
CA PHE A 129 -4.68 -1.25 -15.95
C PHE A 129 -4.24 -2.21 -14.84
N ASP A 130 -3.06 -2.81 -15.00
CA ASP A 130 -2.43 -3.68 -14.00
C ASP A 130 -1.99 -2.82 -12.81
N TYR A 131 -2.85 -2.74 -11.80
CA TYR A 131 -2.69 -1.85 -10.65
C TYR A 131 -1.72 -2.41 -9.61
N ASP A 132 -1.78 -3.70 -9.35
CA ASP A 132 -0.98 -4.37 -8.35
C ASP A 132 0.25 -5.10 -8.93
N MET A 133 0.46 -4.97 -10.25
CA MET A 133 1.59 -5.54 -11.00
C MET A 133 1.62 -7.08 -10.97
N ASP A 134 0.45 -7.71 -10.93
CA ASP A 134 0.29 -9.18 -10.99
C ASP A 134 0.18 -9.71 -12.43
N GLY A 135 0.13 -8.81 -13.43
CA GLY A 135 -0.03 -9.11 -14.85
C GLY A 135 -1.50 -9.13 -15.29
N ARG A 136 -2.45 -8.86 -14.43
CA ARG A 136 -3.88 -8.74 -14.73
C ARG A 136 -4.30 -7.29 -14.63
N LYS A 137 -5.47 -6.99 -15.18
CA LYS A 137 -5.99 -5.61 -15.12
C LYS A 137 -7.06 -5.50 -14.04
N GLU A 138 -6.97 -4.47 -13.24
CA GLU A 138 -8.03 -4.04 -12.36
C GLU A 138 -8.86 -2.94 -12.99
N TYR A 139 -10.05 -2.76 -12.47
CA TYR A 139 -10.90 -1.63 -12.80
C TYR A 139 -10.89 -0.64 -11.65
N ILE A 140 -10.54 0.60 -11.95
CA ILE A 140 -10.51 1.69 -10.98
C ILE A 140 -11.59 2.68 -11.37
N ILE A 141 -12.58 2.83 -10.51
CA ILE A 141 -13.71 3.72 -10.69
C ILE A 141 -13.52 4.91 -9.77
N HIS A 142 -13.38 6.08 -10.37
CA HIS A 142 -13.31 7.34 -9.64
C HIS A 142 -14.62 8.09 -9.76
N GLN A 143 -15.21 8.43 -8.62
CA GLN A 143 -16.36 9.32 -8.50
C GLN A 143 -16.02 10.46 -7.54
N ASN A 144 -16.81 11.52 -7.56
CA ASN A 144 -16.55 12.70 -6.72
C ASN A 144 -16.35 12.35 -5.24
N GLU A 145 -17.14 11.41 -4.73
CA GLU A 145 -17.20 11.09 -3.31
C GLU A 145 -16.49 9.77 -2.94
N TYR A 146 -16.28 8.89 -3.93
CA TYR A 146 -15.70 7.59 -3.66
C TYR A 146 -14.80 7.09 -4.78
N ASN A 147 -13.90 6.14 -4.44
CA ASN A 147 -13.21 5.26 -5.38
C ASN A 147 -13.62 3.83 -5.13
N ALA A 148 -13.71 3.03 -6.17
CA ALA A 148 -13.82 1.59 -6.07
C ALA A 148 -12.75 0.92 -6.95
N PHE A 149 -12.04 -0.04 -6.39
CA PHE A 149 -11.05 -0.84 -7.08
C PHE A 149 -11.57 -2.28 -7.15
N VAL A 150 -11.69 -2.77 -8.37
CA VAL A 150 -12.36 -4.05 -8.66
C VAL A 150 -11.39 -4.95 -9.39
N SER A 151 -11.16 -6.14 -8.83
CA SER A 151 -10.36 -7.17 -9.48
C SER A 151 -11.16 -7.86 -10.59
N GLN A 152 -10.49 -8.24 -11.67
CA GLN A 152 -11.06 -9.10 -12.71
C GLN A 152 -11.41 -10.49 -12.16
N CYS A 153 -10.72 -10.94 -11.12
CA CYS A 153 -10.97 -12.23 -10.48
C CYS A 153 -12.25 -12.15 -9.63
N GLY A 154 -13.36 -12.62 -10.20
CA GLY A 154 -14.64 -12.67 -9.52
C GLY A 154 -15.35 -11.32 -9.32
N GLY A 155 -14.85 -10.23 -9.86
CA GLY A 155 -15.41 -8.90 -9.68
C GLY A 155 -15.34 -8.39 -8.23
N MET A 156 -14.33 -8.84 -7.48
CA MET A 156 -14.16 -8.50 -6.08
C MET A 156 -13.74 -7.03 -5.93
N ILE A 157 -14.48 -6.28 -5.13
CA ILE A 157 -14.05 -4.95 -4.67
C ILE A 157 -13.03 -5.16 -3.55
N PHE A 158 -11.77 -4.80 -3.79
CA PHE A 158 -10.71 -4.94 -2.81
C PHE A 158 -10.34 -3.61 -2.12
N GLU A 159 -10.75 -2.49 -2.68
CA GLU A 159 -10.62 -1.17 -2.07
C GLU A 159 -11.86 -0.34 -2.37
N LEU A 160 -12.43 0.26 -1.33
CA LEU A 160 -13.56 1.19 -1.41
C LEU A 160 -13.27 2.41 -0.53
N ASP A 161 -12.93 3.50 -1.17
CA ASP A 161 -12.57 4.73 -0.50
C ASP A 161 -13.73 5.71 -0.45
N LEU A 162 -13.97 6.32 0.70
CA LEU A 162 -14.75 7.54 0.80
C LEU A 162 -13.81 8.74 0.92
N ILE A 163 -13.89 9.63 -0.07
CA ILE A 163 -13.01 10.80 -0.17
C ILE A 163 -13.34 11.83 0.94
N SER A 164 -14.61 11.99 1.29
CA SER A 164 -15.05 12.91 2.35
C SER A 164 -14.39 12.59 3.69
N ASN A 165 -14.34 11.32 4.05
CA ASN A 165 -13.83 10.84 5.33
C ASN A 165 -12.35 10.42 5.27
N SER A 166 -11.76 10.41 4.08
CA SER A 166 -10.40 9.89 3.83
C SER A 166 -10.21 8.50 4.43
N LYS A 167 -11.15 7.59 4.19
CA LYS A 167 -11.15 6.23 4.74
C LYS A 167 -11.36 5.18 3.64
N ASN A 168 -10.53 4.13 3.65
CA ASN A 168 -10.78 2.90 2.92
C ASN A 168 -11.67 1.96 3.76
N TYR A 169 -12.82 1.58 3.24
CA TYR A 169 -13.77 0.68 3.93
C TYR A 169 -13.50 -0.81 3.69
N CYS A 170 -12.57 -1.12 2.80
CA CYS A 170 -12.09 -2.48 2.56
C CYS A 170 -10.72 -2.74 3.20
N ASP A 171 -10.22 -1.83 4.04
CA ASP A 171 -8.97 -2.01 4.77
C ASP A 171 -9.13 -3.08 5.85
N THR A 172 -9.08 -4.34 5.43
CA THR A 172 -9.15 -5.53 6.30
C THR A 172 -8.10 -6.53 5.85
N MET A 173 -7.51 -7.23 6.81
CA MET A 173 -6.58 -8.34 6.57
C MET A 173 -7.37 -9.60 6.21
N ARG A 174 -7.82 -9.71 4.96
CA ARG A 174 -8.79 -10.72 4.51
C ARG A 174 -8.34 -12.18 4.67
N ARG A 175 -7.06 -12.45 4.56
CA ARG A 175 -6.48 -13.81 4.59
C ARG A 175 -5.72 -14.10 5.87
N LEU A 176 -5.46 -13.08 6.64
CA LEU A 176 -4.63 -13.14 7.83
C LEU A 176 -5.46 -12.60 8.97
N SER A 177 -5.30 -13.18 10.15
CA SER A 177 -5.85 -12.59 11.37
C SER A 177 -5.25 -11.19 11.53
N GLU A 178 -6.07 -10.20 11.78
CA GLU A 178 -5.55 -8.92 12.22
C GLU A 178 -4.80 -9.13 13.54
N PHE A 179 -3.69 -8.43 13.66
CA PHE A 179 -2.84 -8.59 14.84
C PHE A 179 -3.58 -7.99 16.06
N ASP A 180 -3.98 -8.86 16.98
CA ASP A 180 -4.65 -8.50 18.23
C ASP A 180 -3.69 -8.50 19.43
N GLY A 181 -2.39 -8.61 19.18
CA GLY A 181 -1.34 -8.70 20.21
C GLY A 181 -1.14 -10.08 20.81
N VAL A 182 -1.90 -11.09 20.40
CA VAL A 182 -1.90 -12.44 20.97
C VAL A 182 -1.47 -13.51 19.98
N THR A 183 -1.73 -13.34 18.71
CA THR A 183 -1.45 -14.34 17.66
C THR A 183 -0.54 -13.78 16.58
N ASP A 184 0.38 -14.60 16.10
CA ASP A 184 1.14 -14.27 14.89
C ASP A 184 0.17 -14.15 13.70
N PRO A 185 0.08 -12.99 13.04
CA PRO A 185 -0.85 -12.81 11.91
C PRO A 185 -0.48 -13.64 10.69
N TYR A 186 0.71 -14.24 10.67
CA TYR A 186 1.19 -15.05 9.56
C TYR A 186 1.55 -16.47 10.04
N PRO A 187 0.81 -17.50 9.60
CA PRO A 187 1.07 -18.88 9.96
C PRO A 187 2.40 -19.41 9.41
#